data_74099aebea396b7fb255ac380cb0d1d1
#
_entry.id   74099aebea396b7fb255ac380cb0d1d1
#
_cell.length_a   1.000
_cell.length_b   1.000
_cell.length_c   1.000
_cell.angle_alpha   90.00
_cell.angle_beta   90.00
_cell.angle_gamma   90.00
#
_symmetry.space_group_name_H-M   'P 1'
#
loop_
_entity.id
_entity.type
_entity.pdbx_description
1 polymer ?
#
loop_
_entity_poly.entity_id
_entity_poly.type
_entity_poly.pdbx_seq_one_letter_code
_entity_poly.pdbx_strand_id
1 'polypeptide(L)'
;MKKYLVTGAAGFIGANFVKYILKKWNNEVEIIILDDLTYAGNLMTIKDEIEQDNVTFIKGDIGNRELVTDIIATHNPHYIVNFAAESHVDRSITNPRLFLETNILGTQNLLDCARNAWFEGKDANGKNIYKEGHKFLQISTDEVYGSLAKDFDSAQPLLVTDDVKQVIEGRDNLKTFGTQFFTESTPLAPRSPYSAAKTGADLITLAYHETYGMPINITRCSNNYGPYHFPEKLIPLIIKNILEGKNLPVYGQGENVRDWLYVEDHAKAIDMVLHNGKVGEVYNIGGFNEEQNIDIVKTVISIIARIMREEPQYQALLTCKVEDINEGLITFVTDRPGHDMRYAIDPTKIAVELGWYPETPFSIGIEKTIRWYLDNQEWVKSVTSGDYQKYYEQMYHNRQ
;
A
#
# COMPACT_ATOMS: atom_id res chain seq x y z
N MET A 1 21.49 11.74 13.90
CA MET A 1 20.28 10.87 13.95
C MET A 1 19.26 11.46 12.99
N LYS A 2 18.76 10.68 12.03
CA LYS A 2 17.72 11.11 11.10
C LYS A 2 16.35 11.02 11.75
N LYS A 3 15.50 12.02 11.55
CA LYS A 3 14.15 12.07 12.14
C LYS A 3 13.09 11.94 11.05
N TYR A 4 12.12 11.07 11.28
CA TYR A 4 11.01 10.79 10.36
C TYR A 4 9.68 11.14 11.03
N LEU A 5 8.83 11.87 10.33
CA LEU A 5 7.41 11.93 10.63
C LEU A 5 6.70 10.98 9.65
N VAL A 6 6.13 9.89 10.17
CA VAL A 6 5.42 8.88 9.39
C VAL A 6 3.95 8.96 9.74
N THR A 7 3.12 9.38 8.79
CA THR A 7 1.67 9.46 8.98
C THR A 7 0.99 8.17 8.53
N GLY A 8 -0.10 7.75 9.16
CA GLY A 8 -0.80 6.52 8.78
C GLY A 8 -0.03 5.24 9.07
N ALA A 9 0.89 5.27 10.05
CA ALA A 9 1.77 4.15 10.36
C ALA A 9 1.12 3.03 11.19
N ALA A 10 -0.06 3.25 11.77
CA ALA A 10 -0.85 2.17 12.37
C ALA A 10 -1.63 1.33 11.35
N GLY A 11 -1.59 1.73 10.06
CA GLY A 11 -2.13 1.01 8.92
C GLY A 11 -1.13 0.01 8.32
N PHE A 12 -1.54 -0.70 7.27
CA PHE A 12 -0.81 -1.81 6.64
C PHE A 12 0.60 -1.44 6.13
N ILE A 13 0.67 -0.56 5.13
CA ILE A 13 1.95 -0.26 4.46
C ILE A 13 2.85 0.57 5.38
N GLY A 14 2.27 1.57 6.07
CA GLY A 14 3.01 2.43 6.98
C GLY A 14 3.66 1.66 8.13
N ALA A 15 2.97 0.68 8.73
CA ALA A 15 3.55 -0.17 9.77
C ALA A 15 4.73 -1.00 9.27
N ASN A 16 4.59 -1.63 8.10
CA ASN A 16 5.69 -2.40 7.50
C ASN A 16 6.89 -1.50 7.16
N PHE A 17 6.65 -0.26 6.73
CA PHE A 17 7.70 0.72 6.52
C PHE A 17 8.43 1.09 7.83
N VAL A 18 7.69 1.38 8.91
CA VAL A 18 8.28 1.68 10.23
C VAL A 18 9.14 0.51 10.71
N LYS A 19 8.59 -0.72 10.65
CA LYS A 19 9.34 -1.95 11.02
C LYS A 19 10.61 -2.11 10.19
N TYR A 20 10.54 -1.87 8.88
CA TYR A 20 11.70 -1.94 7.99
C TYR A 20 12.77 -0.90 8.36
N ILE A 21 12.37 0.37 8.57
CA ILE A 21 13.31 1.45 8.92
C ILE A 21 13.99 1.19 10.26
N LEU A 22 13.24 0.78 11.28
CA LEU A 22 13.80 0.43 12.60
C LEU A 22 14.76 -0.76 12.51
N LYS A 23 14.40 -1.81 11.75
CA LYS A 23 15.30 -2.95 11.52
C LYS A 23 16.59 -2.56 10.80
N LYS A 24 16.51 -1.65 9.83
CA LYS A 24 17.65 -1.22 9.00
C LYS A 24 18.60 -0.27 9.72
N TRP A 25 18.04 0.71 10.43
CA TRP A 25 18.79 1.84 10.98
C TRP A 25 18.89 1.83 12.51
N ASN A 26 18.07 0.99 13.18
CA ASN A 26 18.03 0.84 14.63
C ASN A 26 18.07 2.21 15.37
N ASN A 27 19.01 2.42 16.28
CA ASN A 27 19.13 3.63 17.09
C ASN A 27 19.66 4.87 16.32
N GLU A 28 19.91 4.76 15.02
CA GLU A 28 20.36 5.89 14.19
C GLU A 28 19.20 6.78 13.71
N VAL A 29 17.97 6.36 13.97
CA VAL A 29 16.73 7.06 13.57
C VAL A 29 15.85 7.37 14.78
N GLU A 30 15.08 8.45 14.66
CA GLU A 30 13.96 8.80 15.52
C GLU A 30 12.69 8.83 14.66
N ILE A 31 11.65 8.13 15.06
CA ILE A 31 10.40 8.03 14.32
C ILE A 31 9.27 8.66 15.13
N ILE A 32 8.61 9.64 14.55
CA ILE A 32 7.39 10.22 15.04
C ILE A 32 6.25 9.67 14.20
N ILE A 33 5.32 8.96 14.82
CA ILE A 33 4.13 8.40 14.18
C ILE A 33 2.95 9.31 14.46
N LEU A 34 2.29 9.79 13.40
CA LEU A 34 1.00 10.50 13.49
C LEU A 34 -0.08 9.65 12.83
N ASP A 35 -1.06 9.18 13.60
CA ASP A 35 -2.15 8.35 13.10
C ASP A 35 -3.44 8.67 13.85
N ASP A 36 -4.54 8.81 13.12
CA ASP A 36 -5.85 9.10 13.73
C ASP A 36 -6.56 7.86 14.25
N LEU A 37 -6.01 6.67 13.96
CA LEU A 37 -6.60 5.38 14.34
C LEU A 37 -8.03 5.22 13.84
N THR A 38 -8.25 5.55 12.55
CA THR A 38 -9.51 5.30 11.87
C THR A 38 -9.75 3.80 11.70
N TYR A 39 -10.74 3.37 10.94
CA TYR A 39 -11.15 1.97 10.86
C TYR A 39 -10.05 0.94 10.53
N ALA A 40 -9.02 1.34 9.78
CA ALA A 40 -7.91 0.47 9.39
C ALA A 40 -6.63 0.68 10.23
N GLY A 41 -6.59 1.69 11.08
CA GLY A 41 -5.50 1.96 12.01
C GLY A 41 -5.67 1.18 13.30
N ASN A 42 -4.63 0.40 13.70
CA ASN A 42 -4.68 -0.39 14.93
C ASN A 42 -3.32 -0.36 15.64
N LEU A 43 -3.31 0.03 16.92
CA LEU A 43 -2.09 0.08 17.73
C LEU A 43 -1.40 -1.27 17.89
N MET A 44 -2.13 -2.40 17.83
CA MET A 44 -1.50 -3.72 17.86
C MET A 44 -0.60 -3.97 16.64
N THR A 45 -0.81 -3.25 15.54
CA THR A 45 0.04 -3.34 14.34
C THR A 45 1.45 -2.83 14.57
N ILE A 46 1.59 -1.84 15.45
CA ILE A 46 2.85 -1.15 15.78
C ILE A 46 3.21 -1.23 17.27
N LYS A 47 2.64 -2.21 17.99
CA LYS A 47 2.78 -2.31 19.45
C LYS A 47 4.24 -2.35 19.89
N ASP A 48 5.03 -3.21 19.26
CA ASP A 48 6.45 -3.41 19.64
C ASP A 48 7.33 -2.21 19.24
N GLU A 49 6.90 -1.47 18.22
CA GLU A 49 7.61 -0.29 17.73
C GLU A 49 7.41 0.91 18.67
N ILE A 50 6.19 1.16 19.13
CA ILE A 50 5.88 2.31 20.01
C ILE A 50 6.40 2.13 21.43
N GLU A 51 6.88 0.93 21.81
CA GLU A 51 7.55 0.65 23.09
C GLU A 51 9.06 1.01 23.03
N GLN A 52 9.62 1.34 21.85
CA GLN A 52 11.03 1.70 21.70
C GLN A 52 11.27 3.18 22.04
N ASP A 53 12.40 3.47 22.70
CA ASP A 53 12.74 4.83 23.18
C ASP A 53 12.89 5.86 22.05
N ASN A 54 13.17 5.41 20.81
CA ASN A 54 13.34 6.25 19.63
C ASN A 54 12.07 6.35 18.75
N VAL A 55 10.92 5.89 19.26
CA VAL A 55 9.63 6.00 18.58
C VAL A 55 8.63 6.77 19.45
N THR A 56 8.03 7.79 18.87
CA THR A 56 6.97 8.58 19.52
C THR A 56 5.66 8.40 18.75
N PHE A 57 4.61 7.94 19.43
CA PHE A 57 3.27 7.87 18.85
C PHE A 57 2.42 9.07 19.27
N ILE A 58 1.79 9.70 18.29
CA ILE A 58 0.85 10.81 18.48
C ILE A 58 -0.44 10.45 17.76
N LYS A 59 -1.55 10.40 18.52
CA LYS A 59 -2.87 10.24 17.91
C LYS A 59 -3.36 11.56 17.36
N GLY A 60 -3.75 11.60 16.08
CA GLY A 60 -4.36 12.80 15.49
C GLY A 60 -4.46 12.76 13.97
N ASP A 61 -5.30 13.67 13.47
CA ASP A 61 -5.60 13.85 12.05
C ASP A 61 -4.55 14.76 11.38
N ILE A 62 -4.06 14.35 10.21
CA ILE A 62 -3.16 15.16 9.37
C ILE A 62 -3.79 16.46 8.88
N GLY A 63 -5.12 16.57 8.89
CA GLY A 63 -5.87 17.81 8.62
C GLY A 63 -5.82 18.83 9.76
N ASN A 64 -5.44 18.42 10.98
CA ASN A 64 -5.32 19.34 12.12
C ASN A 64 -4.04 20.17 12.03
N ARG A 65 -4.19 21.42 11.56
CA ARG A 65 -3.06 22.32 11.30
C ARG A 65 -2.24 22.66 12.54
N GLU A 66 -2.89 22.90 13.66
CA GLU A 66 -2.19 23.23 14.91
C GLU A 66 -1.33 22.06 15.37
N LEU A 67 -1.91 20.86 15.43
CA LEU A 67 -1.20 19.64 15.82
C LEU A 67 0.00 19.36 14.91
N VAL A 68 -0.20 19.40 13.58
CA VAL A 68 0.88 19.13 12.62
C VAL A 68 1.99 20.18 12.73
N THR A 69 1.64 21.47 12.92
CA THR A 69 2.61 22.53 13.12
C THR A 69 3.44 22.31 14.39
N ASP A 70 2.80 21.96 15.50
CA ASP A 70 3.46 21.69 16.77
C ASP A 70 4.38 20.46 16.70
N ILE A 71 3.95 19.38 16.04
CA ILE A 71 4.77 18.19 15.81
C ILE A 71 6.03 18.56 15.02
N ILE A 72 5.90 19.26 13.90
CA ILE A 72 7.04 19.63 13.05
C ILE A 72 7.97 20.60 13.80
N ALA A 73 7.43 21.57 14.53
CA ALA A 73 8.24 22.51 15.31
C ALA A 73 9.01 21.83 16.45
N THR A 74 8.37 20.90 17.17
CA THR A 74 8.95 20.19 18.31
C THR A 74 10.02 19.19 17.90
N HIS A 75 9.73 18.36 16.89
CA HIS A 75 10.60 17.25 16.50
C HIS A 75 11.55 17.59 15.36
N ASN A 76 11.25 18.61 14.55
CA ASN A 76 12.00 19.04 13.38
C ASN A 76 12.38 17.84 12.47
N PRO A 77 11.42 17.08 11.92
CA PRO A 77 11.68 15.90 11.11
C PRO A 77 12.40 16.27 9.82
N HIS A 78 13.40 15.48 9.45
CA HIS A 78 14.09 15.61 8.16
C HIS A 78 13.22 15.06 7.04
N TYR A 79 12.48 13.99 7.32
CA TYR A 79 11.63 13.30 6.36
C TYR A 79 10.19 13.27 6.85
N ILE A 80 9.26 13.60 5.96
CA ILE A 80 7.84 13.36 6.16
C ILE A 80 7.40 12.33 5.12
N VAL A 81 6.90 11.18 5.58
CA VAL A 81 6.40 10.10 4.71
C VAL A 81 4.91 9.96 4.95
N ASN A 82 4.12 10.35 3.95
CA ASN A 82 2.67 10.42 4.07
C ASN A 82 1.99 9.14 3.57
N PHE A 83 1.69 8.23 4.51
CA PHE A 83 0.83 7.06 4.26
C PHE A 83 -0.63 7.32 4.65
N ALA A 84 -0.92 8.36 5.44
CA ALA A 84 -2.27 8.64 5.89
C ALA A 84 -3.20 8.86 4.70
N ALA A 85 -4.21 8.00 4.59
CA ALA A 85 -5.20 8.05 3.54
C ALA A 85 -6.42 7.20 3.87
N GLU A 86 -7.59 7.63 3.46
CA GLU A 86 -8.72 6.74 3.24
C GLU A 86 -8.44 5.92 1.97
N SER A 87 -8.53 4.57 2.03
CA SER A 87 -7.96 3.70 1.01
C SER A 87 -8.88 2.62 0.45
N HIS A 88 -10.14 2.54 0.89
CA HIS A 88 -11.06 1.50 0.42
C HIS A 88 -12.01 2.03 -0.65
N VAL A 89 -11.90 1.50 -1.88
CA VAL A 89 -12.68 1.98 -3.04
C VAL A 89 -14.19 1.94 -2.78
N ASP A 90 -14.73 0.83 -2.26
CA ASP A 90 -16.17 0.72 -2.00
C ASP A 90 -16.66 1.75 -0.98
N ARG A 91 -15.87 2.05 0.06
CA ARG A 91 -16.17 3.13 1.02
C ARG A 91 -16.15 4.50 0.35
N SER A 92 -15.27 4.70 -0.64
CA SER A 92 -15.22 5.96 -1.39
C SER A 92 -16.48 6.21 -2.23
N ILE A 93 -17.14 5.16 -2.70
CA ILE A 93 -18.40 5.26 -3.44
C ILE A 93 -19.55 5.74 -2.51
N THR A 94 -19.54 5.29 -1.27
CA THR A 94 -20.60 5.63 -0.28
C THR A 94 -20.35 6.95 0.45
N ASN A 95 -19.08 7.31 0.68
CA ASN A 95 -18.69 8.55 1.37
C ASN A 95 -17.49 9.22 0.68
N PRO A 96 -17.64 9.78 -0.54
CA PRO A 96 -16.53 10.37 -1.28
C PRO A 96 -15.91 11.60 -0.59
N ARG A 97 -16.72 12.35 0.16
CA ARG A 97 -16.26 13.57 0.84
C ARG A 97 -15.11 13.31 1.81
N LEU A 98 -15.20 12.26 2.61
CA LEU A 98 -14.16 11.89 3.56
C LEU A 98 -12.81 11.66 2.85
N PHE A 99 -12.84 11.04 1.66
CA PHE A 99 -11.63 10.81 0.86
C PHE A 99 -10.99 12.11 0.35
N LEU A 100 -11.81 13.11 -0.01
CA LEU A 100 -11.29 14.42 -0.42
C LEU A 100 -10.69 15.17 0.78
N GLU A 101 -11.36 15.16 1.91
CA GLU A 101 -10.91 15.81 3.14
C GLU A 101 -9.59 15.22 3.62
N THR A 102 -9.48 13.89 3.74
CA THR A 102 -8.27 13.21 4.22
C THR A 102 -7.16 13.25 3.18
N ASN A 103 -7.43 12.75 1.96
CA ASN A 103 -6.35 12.50 1.00
C ASN A 103 -5.84 13.78 0.31
N ILE A 104 -6.70 14.76 0.04
CA ILE A 104 -6.30 16.00 -0.62
C ILE A 104 -5.99 17.10 0.40
N LEU A 105 -6.97 17.45 1.22
CA LEU A 105 -6.80 18.58 2.15
C LEU A 105 -5.83 18.25 3.28
N GLY A 106 -5.86 17.01 3.80
CA GLY A 106 -4.87 16.55 4.78
C GLY A 106 -3.44 16.55 4.22
N THR A 107 -3.24 16.08 2.98
CA THR A 107 -1.93 16.14 2.30
C THR A 107 -1.49 17.60 2.10
N GLN A 108 -2.39 18.47 1.64
CA GLN A 108 -2.09 19.90 1.49
C GLN A 108 -1.68 20.54 2.82
N ASN A 109 -2.35 20.19 3.91
CA ASN A 109 -2.00 20.71 5.23
C ASN A 109 -0.58 20.27 5.67
N LEU A 110 -0.22 18.99 5.49
CA LEU A 110 1.13 18.50 5.76
C LEU A 110 2.19 19.23 4.92
N LEU A 111 1.94 19.40 3.62
CA LEU A 111 2.84 20.11 2.71
C LEU A 111 3.05 21.56 3.15
N ASP A 112 1.98 22.26 3.54
CA ASP A 112 2.03 23.65 3.97
C ASP A 112 2.82 23.83 5.28
N CYS A 113 2.55 22.98 6.26
CA CYS A 113 3.27 22.97 7.54
C CYS A 113 4.77 22.67 7.33
N ALA A 114 5.09 21.67 6.51
CA ALA A 114 6.48 21.30 6.20
C ALA A 114 7.19 22.41 5.43
N ARG A 115 6.55 22.98 4.41
CA ARG A 115 7.07 24.11 3.64
C ARG A 115 7.44 25.28 4.54
N ASN A 116 6.56 25.65 5.45
CA ASN A 116 6.79 26.78 6.35
C ASN A 116 7.93 26.50 7.35
N ALA A 117 8.02 25.27 7.87
CA ALA A 117 9.04 24.89 8.85
C ALA A 117 10.45 24.67 8.23
N TRP A 118 10.51 24.29 6.96
CA TRP A 118 11.78 24.01 6.26
C TRP A 118 12.32 25.20 5.47
N PHE A 119 11.53 26.25 5.26
CA PHE A 119 11.94 27.43 4.51
C PHE A 119 13.03 28.21 5.25
N GLU A 120 14.15 28.52 4.57
CA GLU A 120 15.29 29.27 5.11
C GLU A 120 15.48 30.64 4.46
N GLY A 121 14.81 30.89 3.34
CA GLY A 121 14.95 32.16 2.63
C GLY A 121 14.85 32.00 1.11
N LYS A 122 15.39 32.98 0.40
CA LYS A 122 15.44 32.96 -1.07
C LYS A 122 16.87 33.17 -1.57
N ASP A 123 17.21 32.54 -2.69
CA ASP A 123 18.48 32.77 -3.37
C ASP A 123 18.49 34.13 -4.13
N ALA A 124 19.62 34.43 -4.76
CA ALA A 124 19.80 35.66 -5.54
C ALA A 124 18.81 35.79 -6.73
N ASN A 125 18.21 34.67 -7.18
CA ASN A 125 17.22 34.63 -8.27
C ASN A 125 15.79 34.65 -7.75
N GLY A 126 15.58 34.75 -6.44
CA GLY A 126 14.27 34.75 -5.80
C GLY A 126 13.66 33.34 -5.61
N LYS A 127 14.41 32.25 -5.87
CA LYS A 127 13.99 30.88 -5.65
C LYS A 127 14.06 30.53 -4.16
N ASN A 128 13.06 29.84 -3.64
CA ASN A 128 13.02 29.42 -2.24
C ASN A 128 14.15 28.41 -1.93
N ILE A 129 14.77 28.62 -0.78
CA ILE A 129 15.76 27.71 -0.18
C ILE A 129 15.12 27.00 0.99
N TYR A 130 15.31 25.71 1.06
CA TYR A 130 14.84 24.85 2.13
C TYR A 130 15.99 24.21 2.87
N LYS A 131 15.78 23.84 4.12
CA LYS A 131 16.76 23.12 4.95
C LYS A 131 17.30 21.92 4.19
N GLU A 132 18.61 21.79 4.14
CA GLU A 132 19.31 20.70 3.46
C GLU A 132 18.94 19.34 4.06
N GLY A 133 18.80 18.32 3.21
CA GLY A 133 18.46 16.96 3.63
C GLY A 133 17.01 16.73 4.08
N HIS A 134 16.14 17.74 3.97
CA HIS A 134 14.73 17.60 4.24
C HIS A 134 13.96 17.18 2.97
N LYS A 135 13.01 16.27 3.10
CA LYS A 135 12.20 15.77 1.99
C LYS A 135 10.81 15.30 2.41
N PHE A 136 9.82 15.63 1.60
CA PHE A 136 8.45 15.11 1.72
C PHE A 136 8.25 13.97 0.71
N LEU A 137 7.71 12.84 1.14
CA LEU A 137 7.38 11.71 0.27
C LEU A 137 5.89 11.40 0.36
N GLN A 138 5.19 11.54 -0.76
CA GLN A 138 3.79 11.15 -0.92
C GLN A 138 3.70 9.70 -1.39
N ILE A 139 2.98 8.87 -0.63
CA ILE A 139 2.68 7.49 -1.03
C ILE A 139 1.37 7.48 -1.80
N SER A 140 1.41 7.01 -3.05
CA SER A 140 0.29 6.96 -3.97
C SER A 140 0.07 5.54 -4.52
N THR A 141 -0.73 5.39 -5.54
CA THR A 141 -1.19 4.13 -6.12
C THR A 141 -1.20 4.20 -7.65
N ASP A 142 -1.08 3.08 -8.31
CA ASP A 142 -1.26 2.93 -9.75
C ASP A 142 -2.71 3.18 -10.22
N GLU A 143 -3.69 3.11 -9.33
CA GLU A 143 -5.09 3.41 -9.64
C GLU A 143 -5.31 4.84 -10.16
N VAL A 144 -4.36 5.74 -9.93
CA VAL A 144 -4.40 7.12 -10.46
C VAL A 144 -4.29 7.17 -11.99
N TYR A 145 -3.74 6.12 -12.60
CA TYR A 145 -3.58 6.02 -14.06
C TYR A 145 -4.85 5.54 -14.79
N GLY A 146 -5.79 4.92 -14.07
CA GLY A 146 -7.00 4.34 -14.65
C GLY A 146 -6.84 2.86 -14.98
N SER A 147 -7.42 2.39 -16.09
CA SER A 147 -7.49 0.97 -16.43
C SER A 147 -6.80 0.67 -17.76
N LEU A 148 -6.04 -0.42 -17.79
CA LEU A 148 -5.49 -1.00 -19.01
C LEU A 148 -6.42 -2.08 -19.57
N ALA A 149 -6.27 -2.36 -20.87
CA ALA A 149 -6.88 -3.52 -21.51
C ALA A 149 -6.16 -4.82 -21.07
N LYS A 150 -6.92 -5.91 -21.05
CA LYS A 150 -6.39 -7.26 -20.96
C LYS A 150 -6.31 -7.80 -22.38
N ASP A 151 -5.09 -7.92 -22.90
CA ASP A 151 -4.86 -8.30 -24.30
C ASP A 151 -4.65 -9.81 -24.47
N PHE A 152 -4.46 -10.57 -23.36
CA PHE A 152 -4.27 -11.99 -23.31
C PHE A 152 -5.27 -12.68 -22.38
N ASP A 153 -5.76 -13.84 -22.76
CA ASP A 153 -6.67 -14.66 -21.93
C ASP A 153 -5.95 -15.38 -20.79
N SER A 154 -4.65 -15.61 -20.93
CA SER A 154 -3.77 -16.21 -19.93
C SER A 154 -2.46 -15.43 -19.84
N ALA A 155 -1.76 -15.57 -18.70
CA ALA A 155 -0.46 -14.92 -18.52
C ALA A 155 0.55 -15.36 -19.58
N GLN A 156 1.29 -14.40 -20.13
CA GLN A 156 2.39 -14.62 -21.06
C GLN A 156 3.71 -14.21 -20.41
N PRO A 157 4.85 -14.77 -20.84
CA PRO A 157 6.15 -14.30 -20.37
C PRO A 157 6.32 -12.81 -20.63
N LEU A 158 6.76 -12.05 -19.62
CA LEU A 158 7.05 -10.63 -19.77
C LEU A 158 8.38 -10.43 -20.49
N LEU A 159 8.35 -9.69 -21.60
CA LEU A 159 9.54 -9.24 -22.30
C LEU A 159 10.07 -7.96 -21.66
N VAL A 160 11.03 -8.10 -20.77
CA VAL A 160 11.70 -6.97 -20.12
C VAL A 160 12.80 -6.40 -21.00
N THR A 161 13.04 -5.09 -20.93
CA THR A 161 14.16 -4.43 -21.60
C THR A 161 15.51 -4.90 -21.03
N ASP A 162 16.58 -4.73 -21.79
CA ASP A 162 17.91 -5.15 -21.34
C ASP A 162 18.37 -4.40 -20.07
N ASP A 163 17.94 -3.16 -19.89
CA ASP A 163 18.21 -2.38 -18.67
C ASP A 163 17.57 -3.03 -17.44
N VAL A 164 16.31 -3.46 -17.54
CA VAL A 164 15.60 -4.16 -16.46
C VAL A 164 16.16 -5.55 -16.24
N LYS A 165 16.54 -6.29 -17.31
CA LYS A 165 17.16 -7.62 -17.18
C LYS A 165 18.40 -7.60 -16.30
N GLN A 166 19.25 -6.58 -16.40
CA GLN A 166 20.46 -6.46 -15.57
C GLN A 166 20.12 -6.33 -14.08
N VAL A 167 18.99 -5.72 -13.76
CA VAL A 167 18.57 -5.48 -12.37
C VAL A 167 17.81 -6.69 -11.80
N ILE A 168 17.08 -7.44 -12.63
CA ILE A 168 16.23 -8.57 -12.22
C ILE A 168 16.79 -9.94 -12.68
N GLU A 169 18.08 -10.02 -12.91
CA GLU A 169 18.75 -11.25 -13.38
C GLU A 169 18.42 -12.43 -12.48
N GLY A 170 18.07 -13.57 -13.10
CA GLY A 170 17.69 -14.81 -12.38
C GLY A 170 16.21 -14.90 -11.99
N ARG A 171 15.34 -14.00 -12.46
CA ARG A 171 13.89 -14.10 -12.28
C ARG A 171 13.21 -14.71 -13.52
N ASP A 172 12.88 -15.98 -13.43
CA ASP A 172 12.33 -16.75 -14.56
C ASP A 172 10.81 -16.68 -14.72
N ASN A 173 10.07 -16.03 -13.79
CA ASN A 173 8.61 -16.14 -13.70
C ASN A 173 7.87 -14.80 -13.83
N LEU A 174 8.45 -13.85 -14.55
CA LEU A 174 7.75 -12.60 -14.84
C LEU A 174 6.67 -12.85 -15.90
N LYS A 175 5.44 -12.41 -15.61
CA LYS A 175 4.30 -12.63 -16.50
C LYS A 175 3.43 -11.38 -16.62
N THR A 176 2.71 -11.29 -17.74
CA THR A 176 1.79 -10.21 -18.05
C THR A 176 0.53 -10.73 -18.74
N PHE A 177 -0.59 -10.01 -18.59
CA PHE A 177 -1.83 -10.23 -19.30
C PHE A 177 -2.07 -9.16 -20.40
N GLY A 178 -1.05 -8.41 -20.79
CA GLY A 178 -1.17 -7.41 -21.85
C GLY A 178 0.15 -6.72 -22.17
N THR A 179 0.13 -5.94 -23.24
CA THR A 179 1.31 -5.29 -23.83
C THR A 179 1.54 -3.87 -23.31
N GLN A 180 0.54 -3.25 -22.70
CA GLN A 180 0.62 -1.89 -22.18
C GLN A 180 0.89 -1.88 -20.68
N PHE A 181 1.68 -0.89 -20.24
CA PHE A 181 2.04 -0.68 -18.83
C PHE A 181 1.94 0.81 -18.49
N PHE A 182 1.60 1.11 -17.24
CA PHE A 182 1.66 2.46 -16.71
C PHE A 182 3.12 2.85 -16.45
N THR A 183 3.58 3.90 -17.09
CA THR A 183 4.84 4.58 -16.81
C THR A 183 4.56 5.87 -16.03
N GLU A 184 5.60 6.51 -15.47
CA GLU A 184 5.45 7.78 -14.77
C GLU A 184 4.93 8.91 -15.66
N SER A 185 5.11 8.79 -16.99
CA SER A 185 4.60 9.73 -18.00
C SER A 185 3.17 9.43 -18.47
N THR A 186 2.58 8.31 -18.04
CA THR A 186 1.18 7.99 -18.37
C THR A 186 0.24 9.06 -17.80
N PRO A 187 -0.69 9.61 -18.59
CA PRO A 187 -1.68 10.57 -18.12
C PRO A 187 -2.53 10.00 -16.98
N LEU A 188 -2.84 10.83 -15.99
CA LEU A 188 -3.70 10.43 -14.88
C LEU A 188 -5.17 10.42 -15.32
N ALA A 189 -5.86 9.30 -15.13
CA ALA A 189 -7.23 9.07 -15.56
C ALA A 189 -8.02 8.24 -14.51
N PRO A 190 -8.12 8.70 -13.25
CA PRO A 190 -8.75 7.95 -12.17
C PRO A 190 -10.21 7.64 -12.45
N ARG A 191 -10.71 6.45 -12.01
CA ARG A 191 -12.07 5.98 -12.30
C ARG A 191 -12.93 5.74 -11.06
N SER A 192 -12.40 5.99 -9.86
CA SER A 192 -13.13 5.92 -8.59
C SER A 192 -12.94 7.19 -7.77
N PRO A 193 -13.83 7.52 -6.80
CA PRO A 193 -13.61 8.64 -5.89
C PRO A 193 -12.30 8.51 -5.08
N TYR A 194 -11.90 7.29 -4.71
CA TYR A 194 -10.62 7.02 -4.07
C TYR A 194 -9.44 7.38 -4.98
N SER A 195 -9.40 6.82 -6.19
CA SER A 195 -8.30 7.09 -7.12
C SER A 195 -8.26 8.57 -7.53
N ALA A 196 -9.41 9.23 -7.66
CA ALA A 196 -9.49 10.68 -7.90
C ALA A 196 -8.91 11.50 -6.72
N ALA A 197 -9.19 11.10 -5.48
CA ALA A 197 -8.63 11.76 -4.30
C ALA A 197 -7.11 11.54 -4.19
N LYS A 198 -6.61 10.35 -4.51
CA LYS A 198 -5.16 10.08 -4.59
C LYS A 198 -4.49 10.88 -5.71
N THR A 199 -5.14 10.98 -6.88
CA THR A 199 -4.67 11.85 -7.98
C THR A 199 -4.59 13.31 -7.53
N GLY A 200 -5.60 13.81 -6.80
CA GLY A 200 -5.57 15.16 -6.24
C GLY A 200 -4.41 15.39 -5.27
N ALA A 201 -4.10 14.39 -4.42
CA ALA A 201 -2.94 14.43 -3.53
C ALA A 201 -1.61 14.47 -4.30
N ASP A 202 -1.48 13.68 -5.36
CA ASP A 202 -0.30 13.69 -6.25
C ASP A 202 -0.12 15.06 -6.91
N LEU A 203 -1.19 15.59 -7.51
CA LEU A 203 -1.14 16.87 -8.23
C LEU A 203 -0.83 18.04 -7.30
N ILE A 204 -1.39 18.08 -6.08
CA ILE A 204 -1.04 19.14 -5.13
C ILE A 204 0.41 19.02 -4.65
N THR A 205 0.93 17.80 -4.47
CA THR A 205 2.33 17.56 -4.10
C THR A 205 3.28 18.05 -5.19
N LEU A 206 3.01 17.74 -6.47
CA LEU A 206 3.77 18.24 -7.61
C LEU A 206 3.68 19.78 -7.72
N ALA A 207 2.49 20.34 -7.53
CA ALA A 207 2.30 21.80 -7.57
C ALA A 207 3.13 22.52 -6.50
N TYR A 208 3.32 21.92 -5.31
CA TYR A 208 4.19 22.49 -4.28
C TYR A 208 5.67 22.46 -4.69
N HIS A 209 6.10 21.44 -5.43
CA HIS A 209 7.44 21.42 -6.03
C HIS A 209 7.58 22.51 -7.09
N GLU A 210 6.71 22.54 -8.09
CA GLU A 210 6.78 23.48 -9.21
C GLU A 210 6.65 24.94 -8.76
N THR A 211 5.71 25.21 -7.86
CA THR A 211 5.42 26.60 -7.45
C THR A 211 6.40 27.12 -6.41
N TYR A 212 6.77 26.27 -5.45
CA TYR A 212 7.57 26.70 -4.29
C TYR A 212 8.97 26.13 -4.26
N GLY A 213 9.32 25.19 -5.16
CA GLY A 213 10.60 24.46 -5.15
C GLY A 213 10.76 23.51 -3.99
N MET A 214 9.64 23.07 -3.36
CA MET A 214 9.68 22.21 -2.19
C MET A 214 10.31 20.84 -2.53
N PRO A 215 11.20 20.30 -1.69
CA PRO A 215 11.82 19.00 -1.93
C PRO A 215 10.84 17.87 -1.66
N ILE A 216 10.30 17.29 -2.73
CA ILE A 216 9.31 16.19 -2.67
C ILE A 216 9.72 15.02 -3.56
N ASN A 217 9.16 13.85 -3.29
CA ASN A 217 8.98 12.76 -4.23
C ASN A 217 7.57 12.17 -4.09
N ILE A 218 7.15 11.43 -5.11
CA ILE A 218 5.92 10.63 -5.09
C ILE A 218 6.28 9.21 -5.46
N THR A 219 5.70 8.22 -4.78
CA THR A 219 5.72 6.83 -5.22
C THR A 219 4.32 6.37 -5.58
N ARG A 220 4.17 5.67 -6.70
CA ARG A 220 2.93 5.02 -7.12
C ARG A 220 3.16 3.53 -7.15
N CYS A 221 2.46 2.80 -6.29
CA CYS A 221 2.68 1.35 -6.16
C CYS A 221 1.52 0.53 -6.73
N SER A 222 1.85 -0.69 -7.15
CA SER A 222 0.88 -1.73 -7.46
C SER A 222 0.22 -2.32 -6.20
N ASN A 223 -0.66 -3.31 -6.35
CA ASN A 223 -1.38 -3.92 -5.24
C ASN A 223 -0.44 -4.58 -4.25
N ASN A 224 -0.44 -4.09 -3.01
CA ASN A 224 0.38 -4.65 -1.94
C ASN A 224 -0.30 -5.83 -1.26
N TYR A 225 0.49 -6.80 -0.80
CA TYR A 225 0.07 -7.91 0.04
C TYR A 225 1.16 -8.25 1.06
N GLY A 226 0.78 -8.89 2.16
CA GLY A 226 1.72 -9.23 3.24
C GLY A 226 1.13 -9.13 4.64
N PRO A 227 1.98 -9.15 5.68
CA PRO A 227 1.60 -8.98 7.08
C PRO A 227 0.83 -7.69 7.36
N TYR A 228 -0.16 -7.75 8.25
CA TYR A 228 -0.98 -6.61 8.70
C TYR A 228 -1.92 -6.00 7.65
N HIS A 229 -2.14 -6.66 6.50
CA HIS A 229 -3.12 -6.20 5.51
C HIS A 229 -4.54 -6.39 6.06
N PHE A 230 -5.34 -5.30 6.05
CA PHE A 230 -6.66 -5.29 6.71
C PHE A 230 -7.65 -6.28 6.06
N PRO A 231 -8.44 -7.05 6.84
CA PRO A 231 -9.26 -8.18 6.34
C PRO A 231 -10.44 -7.84 5.43
N GLU A 232 -10.65 -6.59 5.05
CA GLU A 232 -11.58 -6.20 3.98
C GLU A 232 -10.99 -6.33 2.57
N LYS A 233 -9.66 -6.53 2.46
CA LYS A 233 -8.94 -6.69 1.19
C LYS A 233 -8.89 -8.16 0.78
N LEU A 234 -8.77 -8.41 -0.54
CA LEU A 234 -8.95 -9.73 -1.16
C LEU A 234 -8.24 -10.87 -0.41
N ILE A 235 -6.91 -10.82 -0.32
CA ILE A 235 -6.11 -11.95 0.23
C ILE A 235 -6.47 -12.22 1.69
N PRO A 236 -6.43 -11.26 2.63
CA PRO A 236 -6.75 -11.55 4.01
C PRO A 236 -8.24 -11.88 4.25
N LEU A 237 -9.15 -11.35 3.42
CA LEU A 237 -10.56 -11.72 3.45
C LEU A 237 -10.75 -13.21 3.11
N ILE A 238 -10.11 -13.69 2.03
CA ILE A 238 -10.17 -15.09 1.62
C ILE A 238 -9.58 -16.01 2.70
N ILE A 239 -8.43 -15.67 3.27
CA ILE A 239 -7.81 -16.43 4.37
C ILE A 239 -8.79 -16.55 5.54
N LYS A 240 -9.33 -15.42 6.00
CA LYS A 240 -10.29 -15.37 7.12
C LYS A 240 -11.53 -16.21 6.85
N ASN A 241 -12.14 -16.05 5.66
CA ASN A 241 -13.35 -16.78 5.31
C ASN A 241 -13.12 -18.30 5.23
N ILE A 242 -11.97 -18.75 4.70
CA ILE A 242 -11.61 -20.17 4.71
C ILE A 242 -11.56 -20.71 6.15
N LEU A 243 -10.90 -20.01 7.07
CA LEU A 243 -10.80 -20.43 8.47
C LEU A 243 -12.18 -20.50 9.15
N GLU A 244 -13.10 -19.61 8.77
CA GLU A 244 -14.46 -19.56 9.27
C GLU A 244 -15.45 -20.46 8.50
N GLY A 245 -15.01 -21.24 7.51
CA GLY A 245 -15.88 -22.09 6.68
C GLY A 245 -16.92 -21.32 5.88
N LYS A 246 -16.63 -20.05 5.55
CA LYS A 246 -17.55 -19.16 4.81
C LYS A 246 -17.25 -19.15 3.32
N ASN A 247 -18.26 -18.75 2.54
CA ASN A 247 -18.12 -18.53 1.11
C ASN A 247 -17.06 -17.45 0.81
N LEU A 248 -16.39 -17.62 -0.33
CA LEU A 248 -15.35 -16.74 -0.84
C LEU A 248 -15.93 -15.86 -1.94
N PRO A 249 -16.31 -14.61 -1.65
CA PRO A 249 -16.93 -13.74 -2.64
C PRO A 249 -15.91 -13.30 -3.70
N VAL A 250 -16.24 -13.51 -4.97
CA VAL A 250 -15.46 -13.10 -6.13
C VAL A 250 -16.31 -12.19 -7.00
N TYR A 251 -15.86 -10.96 -7.22
CA TYR A 251 -16.56 -10.00 -8.06
C TYR A 251 -16.53 -10.43 -9.53
N GLY A 252 -17.72 -10.37 -10.20
CA GLY A 252 -17.88 -10.78 -11.59
C GLY A 252 -17.46 -12.24 -11.79
N GLN A 253 -16.51 -12.50 -12.68
CA GLN A 253 -15.89 -13.82 -12.88
C GLN A 253 -14.45 -13.89 -12.30
N GLY A 254 -14.01 -12.84 -11.61
CA GLY A 254 -12.66 -12.75 -11.05
C GLY A 254 -11.56 -12.55 -12.07
N GLU A 255 -11.89 -12.09 -13.28
CA GLU A 255 -10.95 -11.92 -14.39
C GLU A 255 -10.10 -10.65 -14.32
N ASN A 256 -10.40 -9.76 -13.38
CA ASN A 256 -9.61 -8.55 -13.16
C ASN A 256 -8.18 -8.92 -12.80
N VAL A 257 -7.24 -8.28 -13.47
CA VAL A 257 -5.80 -8.52 -13.31
C VAL A 257 -5.18 -7.44 -12.44
N ARG A 258 -4.34 -7.85 -11.50
CA ARG A 258 -3.57 -6.96 -10.62
C ARG A 258 -2.12 -7.38 -10.59
N ASP A 259 -1.23 -6.40 -10.57
CA ASP A 259 0.18 -6.62 -10.26
C ASP A 259 0.34 -6.65 -8.73
N TRP A 260 0.98 -7.70 -8.19
CA TRP A 260 1.09 -7.96 -6.75
C TRP A 260 2.50 -7.73 -6.23
N LEU A 261 2.63 -6.80 -5.29
CA LEU A 261 3.89 -6.39 -4.68
C LEU A 261 3.94 -6.79 -3.20
N TYR A 262 4.94 -7.54 -2.79
CA TYR A 262 5.13 -7.88 -1.38
C TYR A 262 5.50 -6.64 -0.57
N VAL A 263 4.85 -6.44 0.57
CA VAL A 263 4.92 -5.17 1.31
C VAL A 263 6.30 -4.81 1.84
N GLU A 264 7.15 -5.80 2.15
CA GLU A 264 8.55 -5.54 2.57
C GLU A 264 9.39 -5.01 1.40
N ASP A 265 9.18 -5.53 0.19
CA ASP A 265 9.85 -5.01 -1.01
C ASP A 265 9.40 -3.56 -1.30
N HIS A 266 8.13 -3.26 -1.07
CA HIS A 266 7.63 -1.89 -1.16
C HIS A 266 8.28 -0.98 -0.11
N ALA A 267 8.38 -1.41 1.15
CA ALA A 267 9.04 -0.63 2.20
C ALA A 267 10.49 -0.30 1.84
N LYS A 268 11.21 -1.26 1.25
CA LYS A 268 12.57 -1.05 0.73
C LYS A 268 12.61 -0.02 -0.40
N ALA A 269 11.66 -0.09 -1.35
CA ALA A 269 11.56 0.89 -2.44
C ALA A 269 11.32 2.31 -1.92
N ILE A 270 10.39 2.46 -0.97
CA ILE A 270 10.07 3.75 -0.33
C ILE A 270 11.32 4.34 0.32
N ASP A 271 12.06 3.55 1.08
CA ASP A 271 13.33 3.98 1.71
C ASP A 271 14.36 4.43 0.67
N MET A 272 14.51 3.69 -0.44
CA MET A 272 15.43 4.04 -1.51
C MET A 272 15.05 5.34 -2.22
N VAL A 273 13.75 5.54 -2.52
CA VAL A 273 13.26 6.79 -3.13
C VAL A 273 13.43 7.96 -2.16
N LEU A 274 13.11 7.76 -0.89
CA LEU A 274 13.23 8.80 0.13
C LEU A 274 14.67 9.34 0.23
N HIS A 275 15.67 8.47 0.22
CA HIS A 275 17.07 8.84 0.39
C HIS A 275 17.78 9.20 -0.92
N ASN A 276 17.50 8.49 -2.01
CA ASN A 276 18.28 8.56 -3.25
C ASN A 276 17.46 9.04 -4.44
N GLY A 277 16.12 9.11 -4.33
CA GLY A 277 15.24 9.59 -5.41
C GLY A 277 15.55 11.06 -5.75
N LYS A 278 15.55 11.36 -7.05
CA LYS A 278 15.72 12.71 -7.55
C LYS A 278 14.53 13.56 -7.13
N VAL A 279 14.80 14.69 -6.50
CA VAL A 279 13.78 15.62 -6.01
C VAL A 279 12.87 16.09 -7.15
N GLY A 280 11.55 16.14 -6.88
CA GLY A 280 10.53 16.50 -7.85
C GLY A 280 10.00 15.32 -8.69
N GLU A 281 10.66 14.16 -8.64
CA GLU A 281 10.31 13.03 -9.48
C GLU A 281 9.29 12.07 -8.85
N VAL A 282 8.53 11.43 -9.73
CA VAL A 282 7.62 10.33 -9.43
C VAL A 282 8.35 9.01 -9.73
N TYR A 283 8.13 7.98 -8.90
CA TYR A 283 8.66 6.63 -9.12
C TYR A 283 7.53 5.61 -9.02
N ASN A 284 7.37 4.82 -10.06
CA ASN A 284 6.52 3.65 -10.08
C ASN A 284 7.18 2.47 -9.36
N ILE A 285 6.40 1.74 -8.55
CA ILE A 285 6.88 0.59 -7.78
C ILE A 285 5.94 -0.58 -8.04
N GLY A 286 6.37 -1.54 -8.84
CA GLY A 286 5.60 -2.69 -9.28
C GLY A 286 6.20 -4.03 -8.89
N GLY A 287 5.37 -5.07 -8.84
CA GLY A 287 5.78 -6.42 -8.46
C GLY A 287 6.29 -7.27 -9.63
N PHE A 288 6.04 -6.87 -10.88
CA PHE A 288 6.18 -7.69 -12.08
C PHE A 288 5.42 -9.02 -11.95
N ASN A 289 4.29 -9.00 -11.25
CA ASN A 289 3.56 -10.22 -10.94
C ASN A 289 2.05 -10.01 -11.12
N GLU A 290 1.62 -10.07 -12.38
CA GLU A 290 0.22 -9.97 -12.73
C GLU A 290 -0.51 -11.30 -12.48
N GLU A 291 -1.60 -11.23 -11.71
CA GLU A 291 -2.48 -12.36 -11.43
C GLU A 291 -3.94 -11.95 -11.60
N GLN A 292 -4.78 -12.88 -12.09
CA GLN A 292 -6.23 -12.72 -12.03
C GLN A 292 -6.73 -12.93 -10.59
N ASN A 293 -7.75 -12.18 -10.18
CA ASN A 293 -8.33 -12.32 -8.84
C ASN A 293 -8.79 -13.76 -8.55
N ILE A 294 -9.35 -14.46 -9.54
CA ILE A 294 -9.78 -15.86 -9.38
C ILE A 294 -8.59 -16.80 -9.12
N ASP A 295 -7.45 -16.56 -9.77
CA ASP A 295 -6.24 -17.38 -9.59
C ASP A 295 -5.62 -17.17 -8.21
N ILE A 296 -5.67 -15.93 -7.70
CA ILE A 296 -5.30 -15.62 -6.31
C ILE A 296 -6.15 -16.42 -5.33
N VAL A 297 -7.48 -16.42 -5.51
CA VAL A 297 -8.40 -17.16 -4.63
C VAL A 297 -8.09 -18.65 -4.63
N LYS A 298 -7.93 -19.26 -5.81
CA LYS A 298 -7.57 -20.67 -5.95
C LYS A 298 -6.22 -21.01 -5.33
N THR A 299 -5.23 -20.13 -5.51
CA THR A 299 -3.89 -20.26 -4.92
C THR A 299 -3.95 -20.27 -3.40
N VAL A 300 -4.71 -19.33 -2.80
CA VAL A 300 -4.89 -19.26 -1.34
C VAL A 300 -5.58 -20.51 -0.80
N ILE A 301 -6.66 -20.98 -1.46
CA ILE A 301 -7.34 -22.24 -1.12
C ILE A 301 -6.36 -23.41 -1.11
N SER A 302 -5.59 -23.57 -2.20
CA SER A 302 -4.64 -24.66 -2.35
C SER A 302 -3.55 -24.68 -1.28
N ILE A 303 -2.97 -23.51 -0.98
CA ILE A 303 -1.92 -23.36 0.03
C ILE A 303 -2.47 -23.67 1.42
N ILE A 304 -3.63 -23.09 1.80
CA ILE A 304 -4.23 -23.33 3.12
C ILE A 304 -4.60 -24.82 3.27
N ALA A 305 -5.26 -25.42 2.26
CA ALA A 305 -5.60 -26.83 2.31
C ALA A 305 -4.36 -27.73 2.47
N ARG A 306 -3.23 -27.38 1.84
CA ARG A 306 -1.94 -28.09 1.99
C ARG A 306 -1.40 -27.91 3.41
N ILE A 307 -1.30 -26.67 3.90
CA ILE A 307 -0.79 -26.37 5.25
C ILE A 307 -1.61 -27.11 6.32
N MET A 308 -2.95 -27.11 6.21
CA MET A 308 -3.82 -27.78 7.18
C MET A 308 -3.65 -29.31 7.21
N ARG A 309 -3.24 -29.94 6.08
CA ARG A 309 -2.94 -31.37 6.02
C ARG A 309 -1.53 -31.71 6.56
N GLU A 310 -0.56 -30.88 6.22
CA GLU A 310 0.86 -31.12 6.57
C GLU A 310 1.18 -30.69 8.00
N GLU A 311 0.47 -29.71 8.54
CA GLU A 311 0.72 -29.07 9.82
C GLU A 311 -0.54 -29.05 10.70
N PRO A 312 -0.89 -30.19 11.37
CA PRO A 312 -2.16 -30.37 12.08
C PRO A 312 -2.41 -29.36 13.23
N GLN A 313 -1.36 -28.70 13.76
CA GLN A 313 -1.51 -27.66 14.78
C GLN A 313 -2.39 -26.49 14.32
N TYR A 314 -2.42 -26.20 13.01
CA TYR A 314 -3.28 -25.12 12.49
C TYR A 314 -4.74 -25.52 12.34
N GLN A 315 -5.06 -26.81 12.36
CA GLN A 315 -6.47 -27.27 12.24
C GLN A 315 -7.35 -26.74 13.38
N ALA A 316 -6.76 -26.41 14.54
CA ALA A 316 -7.50 -25.79 15.66
C ALA A 316 -8.06 -24.39 15.33
N LEU A 317 -7.60 -23.77 14.25
CA LEU A 317 -8.11 -22.47 13.77
C LEU A 317 -9.35 -22.61 12.87
N LEU A 318 -9.65 -23.82 12.40
CA LEU A 318 -10.77 -24.06 11.50
C LEU A 318 -12.10 -24.21 12.23
N THR A 319 -13.16 -23.65 11.65
CA THR A 319 -14.55 -23.95 12.03
C THR A 319 -15.22 -24.98 11.13
N CYS A 320 -14.52 -25.41 10.06
CA CYS A 320 -14.94 -26.43 9.09
C CYS A 320 -13.93 -27.59 9.06
N LYS A 321 -14.22 -28.63 8.27
CA LYS A 321 -13.28 -29.73 8.06
C LYS A 321 -12.25 -29.36 6.99
N VAL A 322 -11.06 -29.98 7.04
CA VAL A 322 -10.00 -29.76 6.05
C VAL A 322 -10.46 -30.11 4.62
N GLU A 323 -11.32 -31.12 4.48
CA GLU A 323 -11.88 -31.58 3.20
C GLU A 323 -12.81 -30.54 2.56
N ASP A 324 -13.41 -29.65 3.37
CA ASP A 324 -14.31 -28.60 2.91
C ASP A 324 -13.54 -27.42 2.30
N ILE A 325 -12.20 -27.34 2.53
CA ILE A 325 -11.33 -26.30 1.97
C ILE A 325 -11.03 -26.63 0.51
N ASN A 326 -11.88 -26.19 -0.38
CA ASN A 326 -11.78 -26.44 -1.82
C ASN A 326 -12.47 -25.33 -2.64
N GLU A 327 -12.40 -25.38 -3.96
CA GLU A 327 -12.97 -24.36 -4.85
C GLU A 327 -14.53 -24.27 -4.76
N GLY A 328 -15.20 -25.22 -4.15
CA GLY A 328 -16.65 -25.14 -3.87
C GLY A 328 -17.05 -24.02 -2.92
N LEU A 329 -16.09 -23.42 -2.19
CA LEU A 329 -16.32 -22.25 -1.38
C LEU A 329 -16.47 -20.96 -2.22
N ILE A 330 -16.03 -20.95 -3.48
CA ILE A 330 -16.06 -19.77 -4.35
C ILE A 330 -17.52 -19.41 -4.67
N THR A 331 -17.89 -18.18 -4.46
CA THR A 331 -19.21 -17.64 -4.81
C THR A 331 -19.03 -16.37 -5.63
N PHE A 332 -19.48 -16.39 -6.88
CA PHE A 332 -19.45 -15.21 -7.73
C PHE A 332 -20.56 -14.23 -7.33
N VAL A 333 -20.18 -12.97 -7.16
CA VAL A 333 -21.09 -11.89 -6.75
C VAL A 333 -21.09 -10.79 -7.80
N THR A 334 -22.13 -9.94 -7.78
CA THR A 334 -22.24 -8.79 -8.70
C THR A 334 -21.01 -7.89 -8.59
N ASP A 335 -20.43 -7.54 -9.72
CA ASP A 335 -19.26 -6.67 -9.77
C ASP A 335 -19.61 -5.24 -9.34
N ARG A 336 -18.59 -4.51 -8.85
CA ARG A 336 -18.74 -3.12 -8.42
C ARG A 336 -18.69 -2.17 -9.62
N PRO A 337 -19.40 -1.02 -9.56
CA PRO A 337 -19.24 0.02 -10.58
C PRO A 337 -17.80 0.53 -10.68
N GLY A 338 -17.32 0.76 -11.91
CA GLY A 338 -16.00 1.30 -12.17
C GLY A 338 -14.85 0.37 -11.79
N HIS A 339 -15.07 -0.95 -11.77
CA HIS A 339 -14.03 -1.93 -11.51
C HIS A 339 -13.09 -2.05 -12.70
N ASP A 340 -11.87 -1.58 -12.54
CA ASP A 340 -10.85 -1.59 -13.59
C ASP A 340 -10.43 -3.02 -13.95
N MET A 341 -10.23 -3.26 -15.25
CA MET A 341 -9.94 -4.60 -15.77
C MET A 341 -8.51 -5.03 -15.41
N ARG A 342 -7.50 -4.17 -15.67
CA ARG A 342 -6.11 -4.52 -15.48
C ARG A 342 -5.31 -3.34 -14.97
N TYR A 343 -4.47 -3.61 -13.98
CA TYR A 343 -3.38 -2.74 -13.54
C TYR A 343 -2.06 -3.45 -13.80
N ALA A 344 -1.15 -2.77 -14.47
CA ALA A 344 0.21 -3.21 -14.70
C ALA A 344 1.12 -1.99 -14.71
N ILE A 345 2.04 -1.94 -13.79
CA ILE A 345 2.94 -0.81 -13.61
C ILE A 345 4.33 -1.15 -14.13
N ASP A 346 4.97 -0.18 -14.78
CA ASP A 346 6.36 -0.30 -15.24
C ASP A 346 7.29 0.33 -14.19
N PRO A 347 8.06 -0.46 -13.42
CA PRO A 347 9.03 0.03 -12.45
C PRO A 347 10.44 0.21 -13.04
N THR A 348 10.61 0.30 -14.36
CA THR A 348 11.93 0.43 -15.01
C THR A 348 12.72 1.63 -14.48
N LYS A 349 12.06 2.76 -14.26
CA LYS A 349 12.73 3.98 -13.78
C LYS A 349 13.42 3.77 -12.42
N ILE A 350 12.71 3.23 -11.43
CA ILE A 350 13.29 2.97 -10.11
C ILE A 350 14.38 1.89 -10.19
N ALA A 351 14.21 0.89 -11.07
CA ALA A 351 15.22 -0.16 -11.27
C ALA A 351 16.51 0.42 -11.84
N VAL A 352 16.42 1.24 -12.90
CA VAL A 352 17.59 1.80 -13.57
C VAL A 352 18.27 2.91 -12.75
N GLU A 353 17.48 3.82 -12.17
CA GLU A 353 18.05 4.97 -11.44
C GLU A 353 18.51 4.61 -10.02
N LEU A 354 17.83 3.70 -9.33
CA LEU A 354 18.07 3.41 -7.92
C LEU A 354 18.53 1.95 -7.66
N GLY A 355 18.52 1.08 -8.67
CA GLY A 355 18.90 -0.33 -8.53
C GLY A 355 17.87 -1.16 -7.72
N TRP A 356 16.63 -0.69 -7.59
CA TRP A 356 15.61 -1.42 -6.89
C TRP A 356 14.82 -2.35 -7.83
N TYR A 357 14.49 -3.53 -7.32
CA TYR A 357 13.53 -4.45 -7.93
C TYR A 357 12.81 -5.27 -6.84
N PRO A 358 11.61 -5.81 -7.11
CA PRO A 358 10.91 -6.64 -6.13
C PRO A 358 11.66 -7.96 -5.95
N GLU A 359 12.08 -8.27 -4.73
CA GLU A 359 12.92 -9.46 -4.41
C GLU A 359 12.09 -10.71 -4.11
N THR A 360 10.83 -10.53 -3.69
CA THR A 360 9.95 -11.62 -3.24
C THR A 360 9.03 -12.10 -4.36
N PRO A 361 9.27 -13.28 -4.97
CA PRO A 361 8.32 -13.88 -5.91
C PRO A 361 6.96 -14.11 -5.25
N PHE A 362 5.87 -13.96 -6.04
CA PHE A 362 4.51 -14.10 -5.51
C PHE A 362 4.28 -15.46 -4.83
N SER A 363 4.75 -16.55 -5.43
CA SER A 363 4.63 -17.92 -4.87
C SER A 363 5.22 -18.06 -3.46
N ILE A 364 6.29 -17.31 -3.17
CA ILE A 364 6.93 -17.29 -1.84
C ILE A 364 6.20 -16.31 -0.92
N GLY A 365 5.92 -15.11 -1.40
CA GLY A 365 5.28 -14.06 -0.61
C GLY A 365 3.87 -14.41 -0.16
N ILE A 366 3.07 -15.09 -1.01
CA ILE A 366 1.71 -15.49 -0.65
C ILE A 366 1.70 -16.53 0.47
N GLU A 367 2.60 -17.51 0.45
CA GLU A 367 2.70 -18.49 1.53
C GLU A 367 3.19 -17.83 2.83
N LYS A 368 4.21 -16.96 2.78
CA LYS A 368 4.62 -16.15 3.94
C LYS A 368 3.45 -15.36 4.52
N THR A 369 2.64 -14.76 3.67
CA THR A 369 1.46 -13.99 4.07
C THR A 369 0.44 -14.89 4.77
N ILE A 370 0.08 -16.03 4.18
CA ILE A 370 -0.87 -16.98 4.78
C ILE A 370 -0.37 -17.45 6.14
N ARG A 371 0.88 -17.88 6.25
CA ARG A 371 1.48 -18.32 7.53
C ARG A 371 1.44 -17.23 8.57
N TRP A 372 1.75 -15.99 8.18
CA TRP A 372 1.64 -14.88 9.11
C TRP A 372 0.23 -14.73 9.69
N TYR A 373 -0.83 -14.84 8.86
CA TYR A 373 -2.20 -14.78 9.37
C TYR A 373 -2.54 -15.97 10.28
N LEU A 374 -2.06 -17.18 9.97
CA LEU A 374 -2.26 -18.35 10.84
C LEU A 374 -1.61 -18.18 12.21
N ASP A 375 -0.44 -17.56 12.26
CA ASP A 375 0.34 -17.36 13.50
C ASP A 375 -0.13 -16.15 14.31
N ASN A 376 -0.83 -15.17 13.70
CA ASN A 376 -1.16 -13.89 14.34
C ASN A 376 -2.68 -13.71 14.56
N GLN A 377 -3.34 -14.72 15.11
CA GLN A 377 -4.79 -14.72 15.31
C GLN A 377 -5.28 -13.66 16.30
N GLU A 378 -4.47 -13.24 17.28
CA GLU A 378 -4.81 -12.15 18.20
C GLU A 378 -4.95 -10.83 17.45
N TRP A 379 -4.00 -10.54 16.56
CA TRP A 379 -4.07 -9.37 15.69
C TRP A 379 -5.31 -9.42 14.79
N VAL A 380 -5.56 -10.56 14.12
CA VAL A 380 -6.75 -10.74 13.26
C VAL A 380 -8.03 -10.46 14.04
N LYS A 381 -8.17 -10.99 15.26
CA LYS A 381 -9.33 -10.72 16.13
C LYS A 381 -9.45 -9.25 16.49
N SER A 382 -8.34 -8.56 16.76
CA SER A 382 -8.35 -7.13 17.13
C SER A 382 -8.90 -6.23 16.03
N VAL A 383 -8.61 -6.56 14.76
CA VAL A 383 -9.03 -5.75 13.58
C VAL A 383 -10.37 -6.20 12.99
N THR A 384 -10.91 -7.36 13.38
CA THR A 384 -12.17 -7.91 12.86
C THR A 384 -13.35 -7.78 13.83
N SER A 385 -13.19 -7.09 14.95
CA SER A 385 -14.24 -6.84 15.93
C SER A 385 -15.09 -5.61 15.59
N GLY A 386 -16.32 -5.57 16.07
CA GLY A 386 -17.15 -4.35 16.07
C GLY A 386 -17.57 -3.86 14.68
N ASP A 387 -17.08 -2.70 14.26
CA ASP A 387 -17.52 -2.03 13.03
C ASP A 387 -17.14 -2.78 11.74
N TYR A 388 -16.09 -3.60 11.78
CA TYR A 388 -15.75 -4.47 10.66
C TYR A 388 -16.86 -5.47 10.35
N GLN A 389 -17.49 -6.10 11.36
CA GLN A 389 -18.54 -7.08 11.15
C GLN A 389 -19.78 -6.43 10.53
N LYS A 390 -20.16 -5.24 10.98
CA LYS A 390 -21.25 -4.46 10.38
C LYS A 390 -20.99 -4.13 8.92
N TYR A 391 -19.76 -3.68 8.63
CA TYR A 391 -19.34 -3.38 7.26
C TYR A 391 -19.40 -4.63 6.36
N TYR A 392 -18.87 -5.77 6.84
CA TYR A 392 -18.88 -7.03 6.09
C TYR A 392 -20.29 -7.47 5.73
N GLU A 393 -21.23 -7.42 6.69
CA GLU A 393 -22.63 -7.75 6.48
C GLU A 393 -23.28 -6.84 5.43
N GLN A 394 -23.05 -5.53 5.48
CA GLN A 394 -23.58 -4.57 4.51
C GLN A 394 -23.05 -4.81 3.09
N MET A 395 -21.78 -5.15 2.95
CA MET A 395 -21.13 -5.29 1.64
C MET A 395 -21.47 -6.61 0.94
N TYR A 396 -21.60 -7.70 1.67
CA TYR A 396 -21.70 -9.04 1.08
C TYR A 396 -23.07 -9.70 1.23
N HIS A 397 -23.86 -9.38 2.25
CA HIS A 397 -25.23 -9.92 2.40
C HIS A 397 -26.23 -9.37 1.37
N ASN A 398 -26.05 -8.11 0.95
CA ASN A 398 -26.93 -7.44 0.00
C ASN A 398 -26.51 -7.60 -1.47
N ARG A 399 -25.46 -8.36 -1.78
CA ARG A 399 -24.94 -8.59 -3.14
C ARG A 399 -25.09 -10.02 -3.64
N GLN A 400 -25.75 -10.88 -2.84
CA GLN A 400 -26.09 -12.24 -3.24
C GLN A 400 -27.25 -12.29 -4.23
#